data_df39741b1b07d2a0f41ca1b6fdc71fd0
#
_entry.id   df39741b1b07d2a0f41ca1b6fdc71fd0
#
_cell.length_a   1.000
_cell.length_b   1.000
_cell.length_c   1.000
_cell.angle_alpha   90.00
_cell.angle_beta   90.00
_cell.angle_gamma   90.00
#
_symmetry.space_group_name_H-M   'P 1'
#
loop_
_entity.id
_entity.type
_entity.pdbx_description
1 polymer ?
#
loop_
_entity_poly.entity_id
_entity_poly.type
_entity_poly.pdbx_seq_one_letter_code
_entity_poly.pdbx_strand_id
1 'polypeptide(L)'
;MTEESKNLIIICIDGARLDRVKNSSAYQNLETKGVFFTESITYAPYTNSAIHALISGSYGYRNGCNSYWHSINFKHDEFTTLIDYLHEEDYYTCADLISDLVLPRKNFDYYEVYDENDINLEVRHLELLDRMKEKFVNGQNFFLYLHYSGI
;
A
#
# COMPACT_ATOMS: atom_id res chain seq x y z
N MET A 1 29.81 -3.19 4.55
CA MET A 1 28.94 -2.41 3.64
C MET A 1 27.69 -2.12 4.44
N THR A 2 27.47 -0.87 4.83
CA THR A 2 26.19 -0.46 5.41
C THR A 2 25.17 -0.58 4.30
N GLU A 3 24.23 -1.52 4.39
CA GLU A 3 23.06 -1.51 3.51
C GLU A 3 22.37 -0.16 3.72
N GLU A 4 22.30 0.63 2.65
CA GLU A 4 21.47 1.82 2.66
C GLU A 4 20.02 1.34 2.81
N SER A 5 19.43 1.56 3.95
CA SER A 5 18.01 1.31 4.18
C SER A 5 17.21 2.19 3.22
N LYS A 6 16.18 1.62 2.60
CA LYS A 6 15.42 2.25 1.52
C LYS A 6 13.99 2.48 1.97
N ASN A 7 13.48 3.66 1.68
CA ASN A 7 12.06 3.93 1.83
C ASN A 7 11.24 3.02 0.90
N LEU A 8 10.05 2.64 1.36
CA LEU A 8 9.11 1.81 0.60
C LEU A 8 7.79 2.56 0.40
N ILE A 9 7.35 2.68 -0.85
CA ILE A 9 6.05 3.28 -1.19
C ILE A 9 5.26 2.28 -2.02
N ILE A 10 4.03 2.00 -1.60
CA ILE A 10 3.06 1.22 -2.37
C ILE A 10 1.89 2.14 -2.73
N ILE A 11 1.61 2.27 -4.01
CA ILE A 11 0.46 3.01 -4.53
C ILE A 11 -0.48 2.01 -5.18
N CYS A 12 -1.65 1.79 -4.58
CA CYS A 12 -2.71 0.99 -5.15
C CYS A 12 -3.69 1.90 -5.89
N ILE A 13 -3.92 1.62 -7.17
CA ILE A 13 -4.90 2.33 -7.99
C ILE A 13 -6.00 1.34 -8.35
N ASP A 14 -7.11 1.38 -7.60
CA ASP A 14 -8.21 0.45 -7.76
C ASP A 14 -8.94 0.69 -9.09
N GLY A 15 -9.30 -0.40 -9.78
CA GLY A 15 -9.95 -0.32 -11.08
C GLY A 15 -9.06 0.13 -12.25
N ALA A 16 -7.77 0.37 -12.04
CA ALA A 16 -6.85 0.77 -13.09
C ALA A 16 -6.72 -0.31 -14.19
N ARG A 17 -7.09 0.06 -15.41
CA ARG A 17 -6.95 -0.81 -16.58
C ARG A 17 -5.61 -0.59 -17.26
N LEU A 18 -4.89 -1.66 -17.55
CA LEU A 18 -3.57 -1.61 -18.18
C LEU A 18 -3.56 -0.82 -19.50
N ASP A 19 -4.59 -1.01 -20.35
CA ASP A 19 -4.73 -0.32 -21.64
C ASP A 19 -4.93 1.20 -21.49
N ARG A 20 -5.43 1.67 -20.33
CA ARG A 20 -5.61 3.09 -20.01
C ARG A 20 -4.37 3.66 -19.35
N VAL A 21 -3.86 2.96 -18.36
CA VAL A 21 -2.68 3.39 -17.58
C VAL A 21 -1.45 3.60 -18.46
N LYS A 22 -1.19 2.71 -19.41
CA LYS A 22 -0.06 2.83 -20.36
C LYS A 22 -0.02 4.14 -21.14
N ASN A 23 -1.18 4.77 -21.35
CA ASN A 23 -1.28 6.02 -22.12
C ASN A 23 -1.16 7.27 -21.22
N SER A 24 -1.07 7.12 -19.91
CA SER A 24 -0.90 8.26 -19.01
C SER A 24 0.56 8.73 -18.98
N SER A 25 0.76 10.06 -18.99
CA SER A 25 2.11 10.65 -18.93
C SER A 25 2.84 10.32 -17.62
N ALA A 26 2.12 10.21 -16.51
CA ALA A 26 2.68 9.82 -15.22
C ALA A 26 3.27 8.42 -15.29
N TYR A 27 2.54 7.47 -15.88
CA TYR A 27 2.98 6.10 -16.02
C TYR A 27 4.19 5.96 -16.95
N GLN A 28 4.16 6.63 -18.10
CA GLN A 28 5.28 6.66 -19.04
C GLN A 28 6.56 7.22 -18.37
N ASN A 29 6.43 8.24 -17.53
CA ASN A 29 7.55 8.77 -16.76
C ASN A 29 8.11 7.76 -15.74
N LEU A 30 7.25 7.00 -15.04
CA LEU A 30 7.68 5.94 -14.14
C LEU A 30 8.36 4.78 -14.88
N GLU A 31 7.84 4.38 -16.04
CA GLU A 31 8.40 3.31 -16.86
C GLU A 31 9.85 3.59 -17.27
N THR A 32 10.21 4.85 -17.50
CA THR A 32 11.60 5.24 -17.82
C THR A 32 12.57 5.11 -16.64
N LYS A 33 12.06 5.00 -15.41
CA LYS A 33 12.84 4.99 -14.16
C LYS A 33 12.76 3.67 -13.40
N GLY A 34 11.92 2.75 -13.86
CA GLY A 34 11.62 1.51 -13.15
C GLY A 34 11.46 0.31 -14.07
N VAL A 35 10.89 -0.75 -13.53
CA VAL A 35 10.56 -1.98 -14.26
C VAL A 35 9.05 -2.10 -14.36
N PHE A 36 8.58 -2.38 -15.56
CA PHE A 36 7.18 -2.61 -15.85
C PHE A 36 6.90 -4.11 -16.08
N PHE A 37 6.01 -4.67 -15.26
CA PHE A 37 5.59 -6.07 -15.37
C PHE A 37 4.28 -6.15 -16.16
N THR A 38 4.35 -6.63 -17.41
CA THR A 38 3.19 -6.72 -18.31
C THR A 38 2.29 -7.92 -18.02
N GLU A 39 2.80 -8.93 -17.34
CA GLU A 39 2.15 -10.23 -17.15
C GLU A 39 1.95 -10.57 -15.66
N SER A 40 1.68 -9.55 -14.86
CA SER A 40 1.40 -9.75 -13.43
C SER A 40 0.01 -10.35 -13.24
N ILE A 41 -0.07 -11.37 -12.39
CA ILE A 41 -1.33 -12.03 -12.01
C ILE A 41 -1.61 -11.72 -10.55
N THR A 42 -2.79 -11.17 -10.27
CA THR A 42 -3.24 -11.00 -8.90
C THR A 42 -3.75 -12.32 -8.33
N TYR A 43 -3.55 -12.52 -7.03
CA TYR A 43 -4.09 -13.68 -6.32
C TYR A 43 -5.62 -13.76 -6.35
N ALA A 44 -6.29 -12.61 -6.24
CA ALA A 44 -7.73 -12.55 -6.09
C ALA A 44 -8.33 -11.42 -6.95
N PRO A 45 -9.61 -11.53 -7.35
CA PRO A 45 -10.31 -10.49 -8.09
C PRO A 45 -10.79 -9.34 -7.20
N TYR A 46 -10.47 -9.35 -5.91
CA TYR A 46 -10.86 -8.35 -4.92
C TYR A 46 -9.63 -7.71 -4.31
N THR A 47 -9.65 -6.38 -4.19
CA THR A 47 -8.56 -5.59 -3.60
C THR A 47 -8.20 -6.08 -2.21
N ASN A 48 -9.19 -6.26 -1.33
CA ASN A 48 -8.95 -6.70 0.06
C ASN A 48 -8.15 -8.00 0.12
N SER A 49 -8.58 -9.06 -0.58
CA SER A 49 -7.88 -10.35 -0.56
C SER A 49 -6.50 -10.29 -1.22
N ALA A 50 -6.36 -9.50 -2.29
CA ALA A 50 -5.09 -9.33 -3.00
C ALA A 50 -4.06 -8.59 -2.12
N ILE A 51 -4.46 -7.50 -1.47
CA ILE A 51 -3.58 -6.73 -0.60
C ILE A 51 -3.20 -7.51 0.66
N HIS A 52 -4.15 -8.22 1.30
CA HIS A 52 -3.82 -9.07 2.45
C HIS A 52 -2.86 -10.21 2.07
N ALA A 53 -2.98 -10.77 0.85
CA ALA A 53 -2.01 -11.75 0.37
C ALA A 53 -0.63 -11.12 0.13
N LEU A 54 -0.59 -9.90 -0.43
CA LEU A 54 0.65 -9.15 -0.67
C LEU A 54 1.40 -8.89 0.63
N ILE A 55 0.73 -8.35 1.65
CA ILE A 55 1.38 -7.96 2.92
C ILE A 55 1.74 -9.13 3.82
N SER A 56 0.98 -10.24 3.76
CA SER A 56 1.24 -11.43 4.58
C SER A 56 2.12 -12.47 3.91
N GLY A 57 2.43 -12.31 2.61
CA GLY A 57 3.13 -13.33 1.83
C GLY A 57 2.37 -14.67 1.77
N SER A 58 1.05 -14.67 2.02
CA SER A 58 0.25 -15.87 2.16
C SER A 58 -1.11 -15.74 1.49
N TYR A 59 -1.55 -16.82 0.88
CA TYR A 59 -2.86 -16.87 0.21
C TYR A 59 -4.02 -16.81 1.21
N GLY A 60 -5.16 -16.27 0.78
CA GLY A 60 -6.32 -15.99 1.61
C GLY A 60 -6.91 -17.21 2.31
N TYR A 61 -6.82 -18.42 1.74
CA TYR A 61 -7.27 -19.63 2.41
C TYR A 61 -6.44 -19.98 3.66
N ARG A 62 -5.21 -19.47 3.76
CA ARG A 62 -4.35 -19.63 4.93
C ARG A 62 -4.48 -18.45 5.89
N ASN A 63 -4.42 -17.21 5.37
CA ASN A 63 -4.45 -16.00 6.18
C ASN A 63 -5.86 -15.57 6.62
N GLY A 64 -6.94 -16.25 6.14
CA GLY A 64 -8.32 -15.99 6.48
C GLY A 64 -9.06 -15.04 5.52
N CYS A 65 -8.34 -14.34 4.64
CA CYS A 65 -8.88 -13.30 3.76
C CYS A 65 -9.17 -13.83 2.35
N ASN A 66 -10.09 -14.80 2.24
CA ASN A 66 -10.35 -15.54 1.00
C ASN A 66 -11.54 -15.04 0.18
N SER A 67 -12.20 -13.94 0.59
CA SER A 67 -13.25 -13.27 -0.17
C SER A 67 -13.31 -11.79 0.23
N TYR A 68 -14.14 -11.00 -0.48
CA TYR A 68 -14.24 -9.57 -0.26
C TYR A 68 -14.50 -9.19 1.22
N TRP A 69 -15.52 -9.80 1.84
CA TRP A 69 -15.89 -9.49 3.23
C TRP A 69 -15.08 -10.25 4.27
N HIS A 70 -14.29 -11.25 3.87
CA HIS A 70 -13.50 -12.03 4.81
C HIS A 70 -12.19 -11.36 5.24
N SER A 71 -11.91 -10.13 4.79
CA SER A 71 -10.78 -9.35 5.32
C SER A 71 -10.84 -9.16 6.84
N ILE A 72 -12.05 -9.09 7.42
CA ILE A 72 -12.28 -9.05 8.87
C ILE A 72 -11.81 -10.33 9.60
N ASN A 73 -11.64 -11.43 8.86
CA ASN A 73 -11.17 -12.71 9.40
C ASN A 73 -9.66 -12.89 9.23
N PHE A 74 -8.92 -11.82 8.88
CA PHE A 74 -7.48 -11.90 8.78
C PHE A 74 -6.89 -12.34 10.12
N LYS A 75 -6.01 -13.34 10.07
CA LYS A 75 -5.45 -14.00 11.25
C LYS A 75 -4.22 -13.24 11.74
N HIS A 76 -4.45 -12.10 12.36
CA HIS A 76 -3.42 -11.17 12.84
C HIS A 76 -2.35 -11.81 13.75
N ASP A 77 -2.73 -12.83 14.50
CA ASP A 77 -1.84 -13.48 15.47
C ASP A 77 -1.05 -14.66 14.88
N GLU A 78 -1.46 -15.13 13.69
CA GLU A 78 -0.82 -16.25 13.02
C GLU A 78 0.17 -15.77 11.91
N PHE A 79 0.07 -14.52 11.48
CA PHE A 79 0.87 -13.97 10.38
C PHE A 79 1.59 -12.69 10.79
N THR A 80 2.91 -12.69 10.64
CA THR A 80 3.72 -11.48 10.63
C THR A 80 3.61 -10.84 9.25
N THR A 81 3.17 -9.61 9.19
CA THR A 81 2.99 -8.86 7.95
C THR A 81 4.22 -8.07 7.57
N LEU A 82 4.27 -7.57 6.33
CA LEU A 82 5.29 -6.61 5.90
C LEU A 82 5.34 -5.38 6.83
N ILE A 83 4.17 -4.92 7.29
CA ILE A 83 4.06 -3.78 8.19
C ILE A 83 4.70 -4.09 9.56
N ASP A 84 4.45 -5.29 10.09
CA ASP A 84 5.05 -5.73 11.35
C ASP A 84 6.58 -5.72 11.26
N TYR A 85 7.17 -6.29 10.19
CA TYR A 85 8.61 -6.28 9.95
C TYR A 85 9.19 -4.87 9.83
N LEU A 86 8.52 -3.99 9.06
CA LEU A 86 9.00 -2.62 8.88
C LEU A 86 8.91 -1.81 10.17
N HIS A 87 7.87 -2.03 10.97
CA HIS A 87 7.73 -1.39 12.27
C HIS A 87 8.82 -1.88 13.27
N GLU A 88 9.14 -3.17 13.28
CA GLU A 88 10.25 -3.73 14.08
C GLU A 88 11.62 -3.16 13.66
N GLU A 89 11.80 -2.81 12.38
CA GLU A 89 13.01 -2.18 11.83
C GLU A 89 12.99 -0.63 11.92
N ASP A 90 12.15 -0.08 12.80
CA ASP A 90 12.02 1.36 13.08
C ASP A 90 11.62 2.24 11.88
N TYR A 91 10.92 1.67 10.90
CA TYR A 91 10.29 2.44 9.85
C TYR A 91 9.09 3.22 10.39
N TYR A 92 8.96 4.47 10.00
CA TYR A 92 7.70 5.20 10.18
C TYR A 92 6.66 4.66 9.20
N THR A 93 5.63 4.00 9.72
CA THR A 93 4.63 3.29 8.91
C THR A 93 3.37 4.13 8.73
N CYS A 94 3.02 4.40 7.48
CA CYS A 94 1.94 5.30 7.12
C CYS A 94 0.99 4.67 6.09
N ALA A 95 -0.31 4.78 6.31
CA ALA A 95 -1.34 4.39 5.34
C ALA A 95 -2.44 5.43 5.24
N ASP A 96 -2.87 5.70 4.00
CA ASP A 96 -4.06 6.48 3.69
C ASP A 96 -4.88 5.73 2.63
N LEU A 97 -6.11 5.34 2.97
CA LEU A 97 -6.89 4.36 2.20
C LEU A 97 -8.39 4.62 2.31
N ILE A 98 -9.14 4.00 1.40
CA ILE A 98 -10.60 4.18 1.29
C ILE A 98 -11.42 3.35 2.29
N SER A 99 -10.82 2.30 2.87
CA SER A 99 -11.52 1.39 3.78
C SER A 99 -10.56 0.62 4.65
N ASP A 100 -10.88 0.46 5.92
CA ASP A 100 -10.17 -0.37 6.89
C ASP A 100 -10.18 -1.89 6.56
N LEU A 101 -11.02 -2.29 5.61
CA LEU A 101 -11.03 -3.66 5.07
C LEU A 101 -9.85 -3.96 4.14
N VAL A 102 -9.16 -2.93 3.62
CA VAL A 102 -8.05 -3.09 2.67
C VAL A 102 -6.77 -3.54 3.36
N LEU A 103 -6.46 -2.93 4.49
CA LEU A 103 -5.28 -3.25 5.31
C LEU A 103 -5.65 -3.32 6.78
N PRO A 104 -5.09 -4.28 7.54
CA PRO A 104 -5.23 -4.28 8.99
C PRO A 104 -4.54 -3.05 9.60
N ARG A 105 -5.17 -2.42 10.60
CA ARG A 105 -4.64 -1.20 11.25
C ARG A 105 -3.41 -1.43 12.15
N LYS A 106 -3.04 -2.69 12.38
CA LYS A 106 -1.95 -3.05 13.31
C LYS A 106 -0.61 -2.50 12.87
N ASN A 107 0.15 -1.92 13.81
CA ASN A 107 1.53 -1.46 13.65
C ASN A 107 1.74 -0.34 12.62
N PHE A 108 0.72 0.48 12.36
CA PHE A 108 0.87 1.74 11.67
C PHE A 108 1.02 2.89 12.67
N ASP A 109 2.02 3.76 12.45
CA ASP A 109 2.19 5.03 13.19
C ASP A 109 1.15 6.07 12.76
N TYR A 110 0.77 6.05 11.49
CA TYR A 110 -0.30 6.86 10.93
C TYR A 110 -1.19 6.00 10.04
N TYR A 111 -2.49 6.00 10.32
CA TYR A 111 -3.47 5.22 9.58
C TYR A 111 -4.79 5.99 9.50
N GLU A 112 -5.14 6.41 8.31
CA GLU A 112 -6.37 7.15 8.05
C GLU A 112 -7.20 6.48 6.96
N VAL A 113 -8.52 6.56 7.14
CA VAL A 113 -9.50 6.16 6.13
C VAL A 113 -10.17 7.44 5.64
N TYR A 114 -10.01 7.74 4.36
CA TYR A 114 -10.62 8.92 3.76
C TYR A 114 -11.96 8.59 3.09
N ASP A 115 -12.79 9.62 2.91
CA ASP A 115 -14.01 9.51 2.09
C ASP A 115 -13.63 9.42 0.61
N GLU A 116 -14.12 8.41 -0.11
CA GLU A 116 -13.86 8.23 -1.55
C GLU A 116 -14.31 9.41 -2.42
N ASN A 117 -15.20 10.27 -1.89
CA ASN A 117 -15.64 11.52 -2.53
C ASN A 117 -14.81 12.74 -2.12
N ASP A 118 -13.69 12.54 -1.41
CA ASP A 118 -12.83 13.65 -1.00
C ASP A 118 -12.18 14.31 -2.22
N ILE A 119 -12.62 15.49 -2.55
CA ILE A 119 -12.10 16.30 -3.66
C ILE A 119 -10.70 16.88 -3.40
N ASN A 120 -10.22 16.81 -2.16
CA ASN A 120 -8.92 17.33 -1.74
C ASN A 120 -7.86 16.23 -1.60
N LEU A 121 -8.10 15.03 -2.14
CA LEU A 121 -7.22 13.87 -1.99
C LEU A 121 -5.77 14.17 -2.45
N GLU A 122 -5.60 14.95 -3.52
CA GLU A 122 -4.28 15.36 -4.00
C GLU A 122 -3.53 16.18 -2.93
N VAL A 123 -4.18 17.20 -2.35
CA VAL A 123 -3.59 18.05 -1.31
C VAL A 123 -3.23 17.19 -0.09
N ARG A 124 -4.13 16.34 0.34
CA ARG A 124 -3.94 15.41 1.46
C ARG A 124 -2.71 14.52 1.26
N HIS A 125 -2.56 13.93 0.06
CA HIS A 125 -1.42 13.07 -0.24
C HIS A 125 -0.11 13.85 -0.39
N LEU A 126 -0.13 15.09 -0.87
CA LEU A 126 1.05 15.96 -0.87
C LEU A 126 1.52 16.28 0.55
N GLU A 127 0.61 16.59 1.48
CA GLU A 127 0.93 16.79 2.90
C GLU A 127 1.54 15.53 3.54
N LEU A 128 1.04 14.33 3.19
CA LEU A 128 1.63 13.07 3.64
C LEU A 128 3.05 12.86 3.09
N LEU A 129 3.27 13.16 1.82
CA LEU A 129 4.61 13.07 1.21
C LEU A 129 5.60 14.04 1.85
N ASP A 130 5.18 15.27 2.19
CA ASP A 130 6.01 16.21 2.92
C ASP A 130 6.35 15.70 4.33
N ARG A 131 5.40 15.09 5.02
CA ARG A 131 5.64 14.42 6.31
C ARG A 131 6.66 13.29 6.17
N MET A 132 6.55 12.44 5.13
CA MET A 132 7.51 11.37 4.86
C MET A 132 8.90 11.92 4.59
N LYS A 133 8.98 13.02 3.85
CA LYS A 133 10.24 13.73 3.58
C LYS A 133 10.91 14.24 4.87
N GLU A 134 10.12 14.80 5.77
CA GLU A 134 10.63 15.25 7.10
C GLU A 134 11.18 14.06 7.90
N LYS A 135 10.49 12.91 7.92
CA LYS A 135 10.96 11.71 8.59
C LYS A 135 12.31 11.25 8.03
N PHE A 136 12.41 11.18 6.71
CA PHE A 136 13.65 10.78 6.02
C PHE A 136 14.81 11.72 6.28
N VAL A 137 14.58 13.06 6.24
CA VAL A 137 15.61 14.07 6.54
C VAL A 137 16.12 13.94 7.99
N ASN A 138 15.26 13.53 8.91
CA ASN A 138 15.61 13.28 10.31
C ASN A 138 16.22 11.88 10.55
N GLY A 139 16.52 11.14 9.49
CA GLY A 139 17.22 9.84 9.56
C GLY A 139 16.30 8.64 9.82
N GLN A 140 14.97 8.81 9.78
CA GLN A 140 14.02 7.72 9.91
C GLN A 140 13.50 7.29 8.53
N ASN A 141 13.66 6.01 8.19
CA ASN A 141 13.05 5.44 6.99
C ASN A 141 11.53 5.35 7.14
N PHE A 142 10.83 5.28 6.02
CA PHE A 142 9.38 5.19 6.04
C PHE A 142 8.83 4.14 5.08
N PHE A 143 7.66 3.66 5.43
CA PHE A 143 6.73 2.93 4.58
C PHE A 143 5.48 3.77 4.37
N LEU A 144 5.07 3.95 3.12
CA LEU A 144 3.86 4.67 2.76
C LEU A 144 2.98 3.81 1.86
N TYR A 145 1.73 3.60 2.28
CA TYR A 145 0.69 2.98 1.47
C TYR A 145 -0.38 4.02 1.11
N LEU A 146 -0.59 4.23 -0.18
CA LEU A 146 -1.66 5.09 -0.70
C LEU A 146 -2.64 4.25 -1.52
N HIS A 147 -3.93 4.47 -1.31
CA HIS A 147 -4.98 3.82 -2.07
C HIS A 147 -5.81 4.86 -2.82
N TYR A 148 -5.91 4.72 -4.12
CA TYR A 148 -6.77 5.54 -4.97
C TYR A 148 -7.95 4.71 -5.47
N SER A 149 -9.18 5.22 -5.29
CA SER A 149 -10.40 4.74 -5.93
C SER A 149 -10.94 5.85 -6.84
N GLY A 150 -11.73 5.49 -7.85
CA GLY A 150 -12.39 6.51 -8.68
C GLY A 150 -11.48 7.12 -9.74
N ILE A 151 -10.97 6.28 -10.63
CA ILE A 151 -10.27 6.68 -11.87
C ILE A 151 -11.29 6.86 -13.01
#